data_4bfc464cfe85e84719edb4e3798938b2
#
_entry.id   4bfc464cfe85e84719edb4e3798938b2
#
_cell.length_a   1.000
_cell.length_b   1.000
_cell.length_c   1.000
_cell.angle_alpha   90.00
_cell.angle_beta   90.00
_cell.angle_gamma   90.00
#
_symmetry.space_group_name_H-M   'P 1'
#
loop_
_entity.id
_entity.type
_entity.pdbx_description
1 polymer ?
#
loop_
_entity_poly.entity_id
_entity_poly.type
_entity_poly.pdbx_seq_one_letter_code
_entity_poly.pdbx_strand_id
1 'polypeptide(L)' 'MEWIENVVTRPIKTKRQADGRFKKWRFIQEEGKYLRVILLEDEETVHNAFFDRGFKGVDNEN' A
#
# COMPACT_ATOMS: atom_id res chain seq x y z
N MET A 1 12.68 -3.50 7.63
CA MET A 1 12.47 -2.48 6.75
C MET A 1 11.40 -1.59 7.17
N GLU A 2 11.73 -0.36 7.28
CA GLU A 2 10.75 0.58 7.75
C GLU A 2 9.76 0.98 6.70
N TRP A 3 10.03 0.67 5.46
CA TRP A 3 9.11 1.06 4.39
C TRP A 3 7.74 0.42 4.56
N ILE A 4 7.72 -0.88 4.86
CA ILE A 4 6.44 -1.57 4.99
C ILE A 4 5.67 -1.02 6.17
N GLU A 5 6.36 -0.77 7.28
CA GLU A 5 5.68 -0.24 8.42
C GLU A 5 5.12 1.15 8.13
N ASN A 6 5.84 1.97 7.39
CA ASN A 6 5.35 3.28 7.04
C ASN A 6 4.10 3.20 6.16
N VAL A 7 4.06 2.25 5.24
CA VAL A 7 2.89 2.09 4.40
C VAL A 7 1.70 1.69 5.26
N VAL A 8 1.91 0.79 6.21
CA VAL A 8 0.80 0.31 7.02
C VAL A 8 0.29 1.40 7.96
N THR A 9 1.19 2.18 8.56
CA THR A 9 0.76 3.16 9.54
C THR A 9 0.40 4.51 8.95
N ARG A 10 0.95 4.85 7.77
CA ARG A 10 0.67 6.15 7.18
C ARG A 10 0.48 6.01 5.68
N PRO A 11 -0.51 5.25 5.24
CA PRO A 11 -0.72 5.08 3.80
C PRO A 11 -1.30 6.34 3.19
N ILE A 12 -1.01 6.58 1.93
CA ILE A 12 -1.67 7.67 1.22
C ILE A 12 -2.99 7.19 0.66
N LYS A 13 -3.17 5.89 0.54
CA LYS A 13 -4.44 5.35 0.08
C LYS A 13 -4.62 3.97 0.65
N THR A 14 -5.83 3.63 1.03
CA THR A 14 -6.19 2.30 1.53
C THR A 14 -7.43 1.84 0.79
N LYS A 15 -7.43 0.60 0.34
CA LYS A 15 -8.58 0.04 -0.31
C LYS A 15 -8.84 -1.36 0.26
N ARG A 16 -10.08 -1.64 0.62
CA ARG A 16 -10.45 -2.96 1.11
C ARG A 16 -10.87 -3.80 -0.07
N GLN A 17 -10.35 -5.00 -0.17
CA GLN A 17 -10.71 -5.90 -1.24
C GLN A 17 -11.96 -6.69 -0.89
N ALA A 18 -12.57 -7.29 -1.89
CA ALA A 18 -13.78 -8.06 -1.67
C ALA A 18 -13.56 -9.25 -0.74
N ASP A 19 -12.35 -9.79 -0.73
CA ASP A 19 -12.07 -10.94 0.12
C ASP A 19 -11.70 -10.54 1.55
N GLY A 20 -11.77 -9.26 1.87
CA GLY A 20 -11.47 -8.81 3.23
C GLY A 20 -10.06 -8.32 3.43
N ARG A 21 -9.20 -8.48 2.46
CA ARG A 21 -7.84 -8.01 2.59
C ARG A 21 -7.78 -6.53 2.29
N PHE A 22 -6.68 -5.90 2.70
CA PHE A 22 -6.51 -4.47 2.51
C PHE A 22 -5.30 -4.20 1.65
N LYS A 23 -5.39 -3.23 0.76
CA LYS A 23 -4.26 -2.75 0.00
C LYS A 23 -3.94 -1.37 0.51
N LYS A 24 -2.67 -1.10 0.80
CA LYS A 24 -2.25 0.22 1.23
C LYS A 24 -1.06 0.65 0.39
N TRP A 25 -1.03 1.91 0.03
CA TRP A 25 0.03 2.45 -0.82
C TRP A 25 0.68 3.65 -0.17
N ARG A 26 1.97 3.82 -0.40
CA ARG A 26 2.67 5.00 0.02
C ARG A 26 3.87 5.21 -0.90
N PHE A 27 4.18 6.48 -1.20
CA PHE A 27 5.31 6.78 -2.05
C PHE A 27 6.60 6.63 -1.26
N ILE A 28 7.56 5.93 -1.81
CA ILE A 28 8.86 5.72 -1.19
C ILE A 28 9.87 6.59 -1.94
N GLN A 29 10.26 7.69 -1.31
CA GLN A 29 11.12 8.63 -1.98
C GLN A 29 12.44 8.03 -2.37
N GLU A 30 13.00 7.15 -1.55
CA GLU A 30 14.28 6.55 -1.86
C GLU A 30 14.26 5.77 -3.16
N GLU A 31 13.09 5.24 -3.55
CA GLU A 31 12.99 4.46 -4.76
C GLU A 31 12.23 5.20 -5.86
N GLY A 32 11.59 6.30 -5.53
CA GLY A 32 10.77 7.02 -6.50
C GLY A 32 9.58 6.24 -7.00
N LYS A 33 9.05 5.35 -6.16
CA LYS A 33 7.95 4.49 -6.56
C LYS A 33 6.97 4.35 -5.42
N TYR A 34 5.76 3.88 -5.76
CA TYR A 34 4.75 3.60 -4.75
C TYR A 34 4.87 2.15 -4.31
N LEU A 35 4.94 1.95 -3.01
CA LEU A 35 4.99 0.60 -2.45
C LEU A 35 3.58 0.19 -2.07
N ARG A 36 3.14 -0.94 -2.56
CA ARG A 36 1.84 -1.49 -2.24
C ARG A 36 2.03 -2.63 -1.25
N VAL A 37 1.32 -2.57 -0.14
CA VAL A 37 1.36 -3.62 0.86
C VAL A 37 -0.03 -4.20 0.97
N ILE A 38 -0.13 -5.52 0.92
CA ILE A 38 -1.41 -6.19 1.06
C ILE A 38 -1.44 -6.84 2.43
N LEU A 39 -2.46 -6.49 3.20
CA LEU A 39 -2.62 -7.01 4.55
C LEU A 39 -3.79 -7.96 4.60
N LEU A 40 -3.74 -8.88 5.55
CA LEU A 40 -4.85 -9.79 5.75
C LEU A 40 -6.00 -9.05 6.43
N GLU A 41 -7.06 -9.77 6.74
CA GLU A 41 -8.27 -9.15 7.27
C GLU A 41 -8.05 -8.44 8.58
N ASP A 42 -7.02 -8.80 9.33
CA ASP A 42 -6.74 -8.14 10.60
C ASP A 42 -6.10 -6.76 10.40
N GLU A 43 -5.78 -6.41 9.15
CA GLU A 43 -5.20 -5.14 8.81
C GLU A 43 -3.83 -4.98 9.46
N GLU A 44 -3.19 -6.07 9.85
CA GLU A 44 -1.89 -6.01 10.43
C GLU A 44 -0.93 -6.98 9.81
N THR A 45 -1.35 -8.18 9.48
CA THR A 45 -0.47 -9.21 8.97
C THR A 45 -0.17 -8.94 7.50
N VAL A 46 1.09 -8.77 7.17
CA VAL A 46 1.48 -8.50 5.79
C VAL A 46 1.43 -9.79 5.00
N HIS A 47 0.61 -9.78 3.94
CA HIS A 47 0.51 -10.93 3.06
C HIS A 47 1.49 -10.78 1.90
N ASN A 48 1.67 -9.57 1.38
CA ASN A 48 2.53 -9.36 0.24
C ASN A 48 2.89 -7.88 0.19
N ALA A 49 3.99 -7.55 -0.46
CA ALA A 49 4.41 -6.17 -0.61
C ALA A 49 5.29 -6.05 -1.85
N PHE A 50 4.99 -5.09 -2.73
CA PHE A 50 5.81 -4.88 -3.90
C PHE A 50 5.55 -3.48 -4.45
N PHE A 51 6.46 -3.00 -5.28
CA PHE A 51 6.27 -1.69 -5.87
C PHE A 51 5.24 -1.79 -6.99
N ASP A 52 4.32 -0.83 -7.01
CA ASP A 52 3.22 -0.85 -7.94
C ASP A 52 3.44 0.21 -9.00
N ARG A 53 3.83 -0.18 -10.19
CA ARG A 53 4.11 0.77 -11.23
C ARG A 53 2.87 1.37 -11.81
N GLY A 54 1.75 0.71 -11.68
CA GLY A 54 0.51 1.21 -12.25
C GLY A 54 -0.22 2.20 -11.38
N PHE A 55 0.21 2.35 -10.12
CA PHE A 55 -0.50 3.24 -9.23
C PHE A 55 -0.07 4.68 -9.51
N LYS A 56 -1.02 5.57 -9.65
CA LYS A 56 -0.72 6.93 -9.99
C LYS A 56 -1.11 7.94 -8.92
N GLY A 57 -1.32 7.50 -7.74
CA GLY A 57 -1.67 8.39 -6.65
C GLY A 57 -3.14 8.57 -6.52
N VAL A 58 -3.55 9.30 -5.48
CA VAL A 58 -4.94 9.37 -5.15
C VAL A 58 -5.68 10.32 -6.03
N ASP A 59 -5.00 11.24 -6.67
CA ASP A 59 -5.71 12.25 -7.40
C ASP A 59 -5.86 11.93 -8.84
N ASN A 60 -5.55 10.79 -9.28
CA ASN A 60 -5.67 10.50 -10.59
C ASN A 60 -6.69 9.63 -10.94
N GLU A 61 -7.64 9.50 -10.16
CA GLU A 61 -8.57 8.71 -10.49
C GLU A 61 -9.44 9.17 -11.34
N ASN A 62 -9.57 9.90 -11.75
CA ASN A 62 -10.53 10.32 -12.65
C ASN A 62 -10.13 10.55 -13.83
#